data_0ba43ea65b35fdc00efd951888cd4ad0
#
_entry.id   0ba43ea65b35fdc00efd951888cd4ad0
#
_cell.length_a   1.000
_cell.length_b   1.000
_cell.length_c   1.000
_cell.angle_alpha   90.00
_cell.angle_beta   90.00
_cell.angle_gamma   90.00
#
_symmetry.space_group_name_H-M   'P 1'
#
loop_
_entity.id
_entity.type
_entity.pdbx_description
1 polymer ?
#
loop_
_entity_poly.entity_id
_entity_poly.type
_entity_poly.pdbx_seq_one_letter_code
_entity_poly.pdbx_strand_id
1 'polypeptide(L)'
;VTIVNKEKIENAKGVVISGNHLSNHDPLLFPAFFDKKIRFIAKEELFKIVFVKQALEATGAIPIKRGTFDRTAINNSIKLLREGEVVGIFPEGTRSHSKELNLGESHNGASFIATRAKTKIIPFAIIPSKNFRIFSSIKIVVGDEIDAAALKDEGKSHDEITAILMESISELISKEK
;
A
#
# COMPACT_ATOMS: atom_id res chain seq x y z
N VAL A 1 11.10 10.75 10.65
CA VAL A 1 10.50 9.45 10.35
C VAL A 1 11.50 8.37 10.67
N THR A 2 11.07 7.32 11.37
CA THR A 2 11.87 6.11 11.62
C THR A 2 11.31 4.98 10.80
N ILE A 3 12.15 4.23 10.07
CA ILE A 3 11.69 3.09 9.27
C ILE A 3 12.40 1.83 9.77
N VAL A 4 11.62 0.82 10.09
CA VAL A 4 12.10 -0.49 10.53
C VAL A 4 11.99 -1.46 9.36
N ASN A 5 13.04 -2.23 9.10
CA ASN A 5 13.15 -3.19 7.99
C ASN A 5 12.99 -2.55 6.60
N LYS A 6 13.52 -1.34 6.42
CA LYS A 6 13.47 -0.57 5.16
C LYS A 6 13.96 -1.39 3.96
N GLU A 7 15.00 -2.17 4.15
CA GLU A 7 15.65 -3.02 3.17
C GLU A 7 14.71 -4.04 2.49
N LYS A 8 13.64 -4.46 3.18
CA LYS A 8 12.66 -5.38 2.60
C LYS A 8 11.93 -4.78 1.40
N ILE A 9 11.68 -3.47 1.42
CA ILE A 9 11.11 -2.77 0.26
C ILE A 9 12.21 -2.38 -0.72
N GLU A 10 13.35 -1.89 -0.26
CA GLU A 10 14.42 -1.41 -1.14
C GLU A 10 15.04 -2.51 -2.01
N ASN A 11 15.15 -3.72 -1.48
CA ASN A 11 15.67 -4.88 -2.22
C ASN A 11 14.58 -5.59 -3.05
N ALA A 12 13.30 -5.32 -2.81
CA ALA A 12 12.21 -6.00 -3.47
C ALA A 12 12.09 -5.63 -4.96
N LYS A 13 11.64 -6.57 -5.79
CA LYS A 13 11.37 -6.35 -7.22
C LYS A 13 10.03 -6.97 -7.58
N GLY A 14 9.20 -6.19 -8.30
CA GLY A 14 7.92 -6.68 -8.80
C GLY A 14 6.97 -7.11 -7.68
N VAL A 15 6.86 -6.33 -6.59
CA VAL A 15 6.01 -6.66 -5.45
C VAL A 15 4.94 -5.60 -5.21
N VAL A 16 3.83 -6.03 -4.66
CA VAL A 16 2.84 -5.12 -4.08
C VAL A 16 3.27 -4.78 -2.66
N ILE A 17 3.24 -3.50 -2.28
CA ILE A 17 3.31 -3.10 -0.88
C ILE A 17 1.94 -2.62 -0.42
N SER A 18 1.54 -2.98 0.79
CA SER A 18 0.20 -2.65 1.28
C SER A 18 0.20 -2.40 2.78
N GLY A 19 -0.52 -1.35 3.23
CA GLY A 19 -0.53 -0.96 4.63
C GLY A 19 -1.71 -0.05 4.98
N ASN A 20 -1.80 0.34 6.25
CA ASN A 20 -2.84 1.24 6.73
C ASN A 20 -2.69 2.66 6.14
N HIS A 21 -3.80 3.36 6.01
CA HIS A 21 -3.89 4.68 5.38
C HIS A 21 -4.37 5.73 6.38
N LEU A 22 -3.48 6.63 6.81
CA LEU A 22 -3.77 7.64 7.82
C LEU A 22 -4.05 9.03 7.23
N SER A 23 -3.42 9.37 6.11
CA SER A 23 -3.47 10.70 5.52
C SER A 23 -3.54 10.66 4.00
N ASN A 24 -4.29 11.60 3.40
CA ASN A 24 -4.26 11.79 1.92
C ASN A 24 -2.86 12.06 1.37
N HIS A 25 -1.91 12.43 2.22
CA HIS A 25 -0.53 12.69 1.84
C HIS A 25 0.34 11.42 1.82
N ASP A 26 -0.14 10.29 2.39
CA ASP A 26 0.66 9.05 2.47
C ASP A 26 1.17 8.59 1.09
N PRO A 27 0.36 8.58 0.01
CA PRO A 27 0.83 8.18 -1.31
C PRO A 27 1.92 9.09 -1.90
N LEU A 28 2.00 10.33 -1.42
CA LEU A 28 3.00 11.32 -1.85
C LEU A 28 4.25 11.28 -0.98
N LEU A 29 4.07 11.16 0.33
CA LEU A 29 5.17 11.26 1.30
C LEU A 29 5.88 9.92 1.52
N PHE A 30 5.13 8.81 1.52
CA PHE A 30 5.71 7.49 1.76
C PHE A 30 6.85 7.16 0.77
N PRO A 31 6.70 7.36 -0.57
CA PRO A 31 7.77 7.10 -1.51
C PRO A 31 9.04 7.91 -1.25
N ALA A 32 8.91 9.12 -0.69
CA ALA A 32 10.06 10.00 -0.43
C ALA A 32 11.02 9.46 0.66
N PHE A 33 10.60 8.47 1.44
CA PHE A 33 11.44 7.85 2.46
C PHE A 33 12.23 6.64 1.98
N PHE A 34 12.06 6.23 0.72
CA PHE A 34 12.73 5.08 0.11
C PHE A 34 13.56 5.54 -1.09
N ASP A 35 14.72 4.92 -1.27
CA ASP A 35 15.58 5.17 -2.44
C ASP A 35 15.05 4.46 -3.70
N LYS A 36 13.94 3.74 -3.54
CA LYS A 36 13.26 3.01 -4.59
C LYS A 36 11.98 3.70 -5.03
N LYS A 37 11.72 3.70 -6.34
CA LYS A 37 10.47 4.22 -6.88
C LYS A 37 9.31 3.31 -6.48
N ILE A 38 8.35 3.88 -5.77
CA ILE A 38 7.13 3.21 -5.32
C ILE A 38 5.95 3.94 -5.96
N ARG A 39 5.13 3.22 -6.73
CA ARG A 39 4.00 3.78 -7.46
C ARG A 39 2.69 3.46 -6.76
N PHE A 40 2.19 4.39 -5.98
CA PHE A 40 0.90 4.20 -5.32
C PHE A 40 -0.28 4.35 -6.28
N ILE A 41 -1.30 3.51 -6.08
CA ILE A 41 -2.61 3.71 -6.70
C ILE A 41 -3.30 4.88 -5.99
N ALA A 42 -3.68 5.89 -6.75
CA ALA A 42 -4.30 7.10 -6.23
C ALA A 42 -5.60 7.44 -7.00
N LYS A 43 -6.55 8.08 -6.31
CA LYS A 43 -7.84 8.49 -6.87
C LYS A 43 -7.67 9.40 -8.08
N GLU A 44 -8.35 9.11 -9.22
CA GLU A 44 -8.25 9.90 -10.45
C GLU A 44 -8.56 11.40 -10.21
N GLU A 45 -9.52 11.70 -9.32
CA GLU A 45 -9.90 13.08 -9.03
C GLU A 45 -8.76 13.91 -8.43
N LEU A 46 -7.78 13.27 -7.78
CA LEU A 46 -6.61 13.97 -7.23
C LEU A 46 -5.70 14.52 -8.35
N PHE A 47 -5.71 13.87 -9.52
CA PHE A 47 -4.96 14.33 -10.69
C PHE A 47 -5.59 15.57 -11.39
N LYS A 48 -6.77 16.03 -10.94
CA LYS A 48 -7.39 17.26 -11.42
C LYS A 48 -6.92 18.50 -10.65
N ILE A 49 -6.25 18.33 -9.50
CA ILE A 49 -5.71 19.40 -8.67
C ILE A 49 -4.27 19.66 -9.09
N VAL A 50 -3.97 20.84 -9.65
CA VAL A 50 -2.72 21.16 -10.34
C VAL A 50 -1.45 20.77 -9.57
N PHE A 51 -1.28 21.23 -8.33
CA PHE A 51 -0.09 20.91 -7.54
C PHE A 51 -0.04 19.45 -7.08
N VAL A 52 -1.18 18.86 -6.75
CA VAL A 52 -1.28 17.44 -6.37
C VAL A 52 -0.96 16.54 -7.56
N LYS A 53 -1.47 16.90 -8.76
CA LYS A 53 -1.16 16.20 -10.01
C LYS A 53 0.34 16.14 -10.27
N GLN A 54 1.03 17.27 -10.19
CA GLN A 54 2.48 17.32 -10.41
C GLN A 54 3.23 16.39 -9.45
N ALA A 55 2.86 16.40 -8.17
CA ALA A 55 3.48 15.53 -7.18
C ALA A 55 3.18 14.04 -7.42
N LEU A 56 1.93 13.69 -7.77
CA LEU A 56 1.54 12.32 -8.11
C LEU A 56 2.24 11.83 -9.38
N GLU A 57 2.36 12.66 -10.41
CA GLU A 57 3.08 12.34 -11.64
C GLU A 57 4.58 12.15 -11.38
N ALA A 58 5.19 12.98 -10.54
CA ALA A 58 6.59 12.84 -10.15
C ALA A 58 6.87 11.51 -9.43
N THR A 59 5.97 11.05 -8.56
CA THR A 59 6.08 9.73 -7.92
C THR A 59 5.70 8.58 -8.87
N GLY A 60 5.10 8.87 -10.03
CA GLY A 60 4.58 7.89 -10.98
C GLY A 60 3.34 7.16 -10.46
N ALA A 61 2.52 7.84 -9.66
CA ALA A 61 1.29 7.29 -9.12
C ALA A 61 0.32 6.83 -10.23
N ILE A 62 -0.44 5.79 -9.96
CA ILE A 62 -1.37 5.16 -10.91
C ILE A 62 -2.77 5.68 -10.63
N PRO A 63 -3.41 6.42 -11.57
CA PRO A 63 -4.79 6.88 -11.36
C PRO A 63 -5.77 5.70 -11.39
N ILE A 64 -6.75 5.71 -10.47
CA ILE A 64 -7.83 4.74 -10.42
C ILE A 64 -9.19 5.42 -10.28
N LYS A 65 -10.17 4.98 -11.06
CA LYS A 65 -11.59 5.30 -10.90
C LYS A 65 -12.20 4.41 -9.85
N ARG A 66 -12.54 4.98 -8.68
CA ARG A 66 -13.18 4.23 -7.60
C ARG A 66 -14.67 3.97 -7.88
N GLY A 67 -15.22 2.91 -7.26
CA GLY A 67 -16.62 2.52 -7.42
C GLY A 67 -16.92 1.76 -8.72
N THR A 68 -15.90 1.53 -9.55
CA THR A 68 -15.99 0.72 -10.77
C THR A 68 -14.80 -0.21 -10.89
N PHE A 69 -14.94 -1.29 -11.65
CA PHE A 69 -13.81 -2.18 -11.96
C PHE A 69 -12.91 -1.52 -13.02
N ASP A 70 -11.92 -0.75 -12.57
CA ASP A 70 -10.99 -0.04 -13.46
C ASP A 70 -9.92 -0.98 -14.02
N ARG A 71 -10.25 -1.59 -15.17
CA ARG A 71 -9.35 -2.52 -15.89
C ARG A 71 -8.03 -1.85 -16.29
N THR A 72 -8.05 -0.56 -16.62
CA THR A 72 -6.86 0.17 -17.06
C THR A 72 -5.85 0.31 -15.91
N ALA A 73 -6.30 0.75 -14.75
CA ALA A 73 -5.45 0.86 -13.56
C ALA A 73 -4.90 -0.50 -13.13
N ILE A 74 -5.74 -1.54 -13.14
CA ILE A 74 -5.34 -2.91 -12.80
C ILE A 74 -4.28 -3.45 -13.77
N ASN A 75 -4.52 -3.37 -15.08
CA ASN A 75 -3.58 -3.87 -16.09
C ASN A 75 -2.25 -3.11 -16.06
N ASN A 76 -2.29 -1.79 -15.85
CA ASN A 76 -1.08 -0.98 -15.68
C ASN A 76 -0.28 -1.41 -14.45
N SER A 77 -0.93 -1.62 -13.32
CA SER A 77 -0.29 -2.14 -12.09
C SER A 77 0.36 -3.49 -12.31
N ILE A 78 -0.33 -4.44 -12.96
CA ILE A 78 0.19 -5.77 -13.28
C ILE A 78 1.40 -5.66 -14.22
N LYS A 79 1.34 -4.80 -15.24
CA LYS A 79 2.46 -4.56 -16.16
C LYS A 79 3.70 -4.07 -15.40
N LEU A 80 3.55 -3.03 -14.58
CA LEU A 80 4.63 -2.46 -13.78
C LEU A 80 5.26 -3.49 -12.84
N LEU A 81 4.45 -4.31 -12.17
CA LEU A 81 4.95 -5.40 -11.31
C LEU A 81 5.78 -6.41 -12.09
N ARG A 82 5.37 -6.78 -13.31
CA ARG A 82 6.13 -7.69 -14.19
C ARG A 82 7.43 -7.07 -14.72
N GLU A 83 7.50 -5.75 -14.80
CA GLU A 83 8.70 -4.98 -15.12
C GLU A 83 9.65 -4.80 -13.92
N GLY A 84 9.29 -5.36 -12.76
CA GLY A 84 10.09 -5.30 -11.53
C GLY A 84 9.84 -4.06 -10.66
N GLU A 85 8.86 -3.23 -11.01
CA GLU A 85 8.49 -2.04 -10.24
C GLU A 85 7.72 -2.41 -8.96
N VAL A 86 7.71 -1.51 -8.00
CA VAL A 86 6.95 -1.66 -6.74
C VAL A 86 5.65 -0.87 -6.83
N VAL A 87 4.53 -1.53 -6.57
CA VAL A 87 3.19 -0.90 -6.58
C VAL A 87 2.64 -0.84 -5.17
N GLY A 88 2.28 0.37 -4.72
CA GLY A 88 1.67 0.62 -3.41
C GLY A 88 0.14 0.65 -3.49
N ILE A 89 -0.52 -0.05 -2.58
CA ILE A 89 -1.98 -0.12 -2.51
C ILE A 89 -2.41 -0.01 -1.03
N PHE A 90 -3.32 0.92 -0.74
CA PHE A 90 -3.98 0.97 0.56
C PHE A 90 -5.24 0.11 0.52
N PRO A 91 -5.30 -1.01 1.27
CA PRO A 91 -6.38 -1.99 1.16
C PRO A 91 -7.72 -1.45 1.66
N GLU A 92 -7.71 -0.49 2.58
CA GLU A 92 -8.91 0.15 3.10
C GLU A 92 -9.64 1.02 2.04
N GLY A 93 -8.98 1.34 0.91
CA GLY A 93 -9.54 2.19 -0.14
C GLY A 93 -9.91 3.61 0.31
N THR A 94 -10.11 3.84 1.60
CA THR A 94 -10.39 5.11 2.27
C THR A 94 -9.51 5.24 3.50
N ARG A 95 -9.42 6.45 4.07
CA ARG A 95 -8.65 6.67 5.30
C ARG A 95 -9.34 6.02 6.50
N SER A 96 -8.55 5.45 7.39
CA SER A 96 -9.00 5.08 8.73
C SER A 96 -9.37 6.35 9.51
N HIS A 97 -10.65 6.52 9.83
CA HIS A 97 -11.16 7.70 10.57
C HIS A 97 -11.12 7.54 12.09
N SER A 98 -10.70 6.38 12.59
CA SER A 98 -10.65 6.13 14.02
C SER A 98 -9.35 6.65 14.62
N LYS A 99 -9.45 7.35 15.77
CA LYS A 99 -8.29 7.73 16.59
C LYS A 99 -7.52 6.52 17.15
N GLU A 100 -8.08 5.34 17.07
CA GLU A 100 -7.59 4.09 17.66
C GLU A 100 -6.86 3.20 16.65
N LEU A 101 -6.32 3.66 15.53
CA LEU A 101 -5.62 2.83 14.55
C LEU A 101 -6.37 1.52 14.18
N ASN A 102 -7.71 1.53 14.27
CA ASN A 102 -8.52 0.41 13.84
C ASN A 102 -8.57 0.40 12.31
N LEU A 103 -8.20 -0.74 11.72
CA LEU A 103 -8.26 -0.93 10.28
C LEU A 103 -9.72 -0.85 9.82
N GLY A 104 -9.99 -0.06 8.77
CA GLY A 104 -11.31 0.05 8.15
C GLY A 104 -11.67 -1.19 7.33
N GLU A 105 -12.83 -1.15 6.66
CA GLU A 105 -13.20 -2.19 5.69
C GLU A 105 -12.15 -2.30 4.59
N SER A 106 -11.73 -3.53 4.31
CA SER A 106 -10.69 -3.81 3.32
C SER A 106 -11.28 -4.24 1.97
N HIS A 107 -10.61 -3.86 0.91
CA HIS A 107 -10.94 -4.25 -0.45
C HIS A 107 -9.88 -5.18 -1.03
N ASN A 108 -10.27 -6.11 -1.87
CA ASN A 108 -9.40 -7.13 -2.47
C ASN A 108 -8.42 -6.61 -3.54
N GLY A 109 -8.26 -5.30 -3.68
CA GLY A 109 -7.41 -4.72 -4.73
C GLY A 109 -5.97 -5.21 -4.69
N ALA A 110 -5.36 -5.25 -3.51
CA ALA A 110 -3.98 -5.71 -3.32
C ALA A 110 -3.83 -7.20 -3.64
N SER A 111 -4.68 -8.06 -3.05
CA SER A 111 -4.67 -9.50 -3.29
C SER A 111 -4.97 -9.85 -4.75
N PHE A 112 -5.94 -9.16 -5.37
CA PHE A 112 -6.29 -9.35 -6.77
C PHE A 112 -5.14 -9.01 -7.72
N ILE A 113 -4.50 -7.84 -7.54
CA ILE A 113 -3.39 -7.41 -8.40
C ILE A 113 -2.17 -8.31 -8.19
N ALA A 114 -1.83 -8.64 -6.94
CA ALA A 114 -0.69 -9.49 -6.63
C ALA A 114 -0.84 -10.90 -7.22
N THR A 115 -1.99 -11.54 -7.06
CA THR A 115 -2.24 -12.88 -7.61
C THR A 115 -2.24 -12.88 -9.14
N ARG A 116 -2.80 -11.86 -9.78
CA ARG A 116 -2.80 -11.72 -11.26
C ARG A 116 -1.40 -11.41 -11.81
N ALA A 117 -0.59 -10.69 -11.08
CA ALA A 117 0.82 -10.45 -11.43
C ALA A 117 1.72 -11.65 -11.09
N LYS A 118 1.24 -12.63 -10.33
CA LYS A 118 1.99 -13.76 -9.76
C LYS A 118 3.15 -13.27 -8.88
N THR A 119 2.86 -12.41 -7.94
CA THR A 119 3.86 -11.79 -7.07
C THR A 119 3.44 -11.81 -5.60
N LYS A 120 4.35 -11.35 -4.74
CA LYS A 120 4.18 -11.25 -3.30
C LYS A 120 3.60 -9.90 -2.88
N ILE A 121 3.12 -9.84 -1.64
CA ILE A 121 2.69 -8.62 -0.97
C ILE A 121 3.61 -8.40 0.22
N ILE A 122 4.17 -7.19 0.37
CA ILE A 122 4.89 -6.77 1.57
C ILE A 122 3.96 -5.88 2.40
N PRO A 123 3.52 -6.32 3.59
CA PRO A 123 2.72 -5.48 4.48
C PRO A 123 3.60 -4.40 5.11
N PHE A 124 3.03 -3.23 5.36
CA PHE A 124 3.65 -2.20 6.18
C PHE A 124 2.63 -1.54 7.12
N ALA A 125 3.12 -0.94 8.19
CA ALA A 125 2.30 -0.14 9.09
C ALA A 125 2.88 1.27 9.22
N ILE A 126 2.00 2.28 9.13
CA ILE A 126 2.31 3.68 9.47
C ILE A 126 1.78 3.92 10.88
N ILE A 127 2.66 4.25 11.81
CA ILE A 127 2.34 4.40 13.23
C ILE A 127 2.72 5.84 13.65
N PRO A 128 1.72 6.68 13.99
CA PRO A 128 1.98 8.02 14.51
C PRO A 128 2.49 7.92 15.95
N SER A 129 3.35 8.84 16.36
CA SER A 129 3.68 8.96 17.78
C SER A 129 2.45 9.32 18.62
N LYS A 130 2.47 8.95 19.92
CA LYS A 130 1.32 9.07 20.84
C LYS A 130 0.68 10.46 20.93
N ASN A 131 1.39 11.50 20.51
CA ASN A 131 0.88 12.88 20.45
C ASN A 131 0.78 13.31 18.98
N PHE A 132 -0.37 13.06 18.35
CA PHE A 132 -0.66 13.46 16.96
C PHE A 132 -0.70 15.01 16.85
N ARG A 133 0.48 15.63 16.80
CA ARG A 133 0.67 17.06 16.49
C ARG A 133 1.34 17.21 15.12
N ILE A 134 1.19 18.37 14.51
CA ILE A 134 1.64 18.71 13.14
C ILE A 134 3.13 18.42 12.86
N PHE A 135 3.94 18.08 13.87
CA PHE A 135 5.34 17.65 13.77
C PHE A 135 5.63 16.36 14.55
N SER A 136 4.63 15.49 14.73
CA SER A 136 4.84 14.23 15.43
C SER A 136 5.72 13.29 14.62
N SER A 137 6.60 12.55 15.29
CA SER A 137 7.39 11.52 14.64
C SER A 137 6.48 10.40 14.14
N ILE A 138 6.74 9.93 12.91
CA ILE A 138 6.05 8.80 12.29
C ILE A 138 7.04 7.64 12.27
N LYS A 139 6.56 6.46 12.63
CA LYS A 139 7.29 5.21 12.46
C LYS A 139 6.64 4.41 11.34
N ILE A 140 7.44 3.91 10.41
CA ILE A 140 7.02 2.97 9.39
C ILE A 140 7.65 1.62 9.73
N VAL A 141 6.86 0.57 9.81
CA VAL A 141 7.33 -0.79 10.07
C VAL A 141 6.99 -1.66 8.87
N VAL A 142 7.99 -2.28 8.26
CA VAL A 142 7.83 -3.17 7.11
C VAL A 142 7.83 -4.61 7.59
N GLY A 143 6.79 -5.36 7.23
CA GLY A 143 6.59 -6.76 7.61
C GLY A 143 7.25 -7.76 6.66
N ASP A 144 6.98 -9.03 6.89
CA ASP A 144 7.46 -10.12 6.05
C ASP A 144 6.58 -10.29 4.80
N GLU A 145 7.18 -10.81 3.75
CA GLU A 145 6.49 -11.06 2.48
C GLU A 145 5.39 -12.12 2.62
N ILE A 146 4.23 -11.84 2.05
CA ILE A 146 3.12 -12.78 1.88
C ILE A 146 3.14 -13.25 0.42
N ASP A 147 3.33 -14.54 0.18
CA ASP A 147 3.30 -15.10 -1.17
C ASP A 147 1.85 -15.27 -1.65
N ALA A 148 1.30 -14.18 -2.18
CA ALA A 148 -0.08 -14.15 -2.66
C ALA A 148 -0.32 -15.11 -3.85
N ALA A 149 0.71 -15.36 -4.66
CA ALA A 149 0.63 -16.30 -5.79
C ALA A 149 0.51 -17.73 -5.27
N ALA A 150 1.39 -18.15 -4.34
CA ALA A 150 1.34 -19.48 -3.75
C ALA A 150 0.02 -19.72 -3.00
N LEU A 151 -0.43 -18.78 -2.18
CA LEU A 151 -1.72 -18.87 -1.49
C LEU A 151 -2.90 -19.04 -2.48
N LYS A 152 -2.84 -18.37 -3.63
CA LYS A 152 -3.86 -18.53 -4.68
C LYS A 152 -3.81 -19.89 -5.33
N ASP A 153 -2.62 -20.42 -5.60
CA ASP A 153 -2.41 -21.77 -6.17
C ASP A 153 -2.86 -22.86 -5.18
N GLU A 154 -2.77 -22.61 -3.87
CA GLU A 154 -3.34 -23.44 -2.79
C GLU A 154 -4.88 -23.36 -2.69
N GLY A 155 -5.53 -22.55 -3.52
CA GLY A 155 -6.98 -22.43 -3.59
C GLY A 155 -7.61 -21.33 -2.75
N LYS A 156 -6.80 -20.50 -2.04
CA LYS A 156 -7.36 -19.39 -1.24
C LYS A 156 -8.07 -18.36 -2.11
N SER A 157 -9.18 -17.85 -1.60
CA SER A 157 -9.91 -16.72 -2.20
C SER A 157 -9.13 -15.41 -2.03
N HIS A 158 -9.50 -14.38 -2.78
CA HIS A 158 -8.93 -13.04 -2.58
C HIS A 158 -9.30 -12.46 -1.21
N ASP A 159 -10.48 -12.80 -0.68
CA ASP A 159 -10.92 -12.39 0.66
C ASP A 159 -10.01 -12.98 1.75
N GLU A 160 -9.68 -14.28 1.66
CA GLU A 160 -8.77 -14.93 2.60
C GLU A 160 -7.35 -14.36 2.53
N ILE A 161 -6.82 -14.09 1.33
CA ILE A 161 -5.50 -13.46 1.16
C ILE A 161 -5.52 -12.04 1.73
N THR A 162 -6.60 -11.30 1.52
CA THR A 162 -6.78 -9.95 2.09
C THR A 162 -6.87 -10.01 3.61
N ALA A 163 -7.55 -11.00 4.18
CA ALA A 163 -7.60 -11.19 5.64
C ALA A 163 -6.21 -11.44 6.23
N ILE A 164 -5.40 -12.30 5.61
CA ILE A 164 -4.01 -12.53 6.00
C ILE A 164 -3.19 -11.23 5.96
N LEU A 165 -3.35 -10.43 4.91
CA LEU A 165 -2.69 -9.13 4.78
C LEU A 165 -3.10 -8.18 5.92
N MET A 166 -4.40 -8.06 6.20
CA MET A 166 -4.93 -7.18 7.24
C MET A 166 -4.49 -7.63 8.64
N GLU A 167 -4.43 -8.93 8.90
CA GLU A 167 -3.89 -9.49 10.13
C GLU A 167 -2.41 -9.11 10.29
N SER A 168 -1.59 -9.29 9.26
CA SER A 168 -0.18 -8.90 9.27
C SER A 168 0.01 -7.40 9.56
N ILE A 169 -0.81 -6.53 8.95
CA ILE A 169 -0.77 -5.08 9.23
C ILE A 169 -1.15 -4.79 10.70
N SER A 170 -2.19 -5.47 11.21
CA SER A 170 -2.64 -5.32 12.60
C SER A 170 -1.57 -5.75 13.60
N GLU A 171 -0.86 -6.85 13.32
CA GLU A 171 0.25 -7.31 14.15
C GLU A 171 1.41 -6.30 14.16
N LEU A 172 1.77 -5.72 13.01
CA LEU A 172 2.81 -4.68 12.94
C LEU A 172 2.45 -3.46 13.79
N ILE A 173 1.17 -3.06 13.78
CA ILE A 173 0.68 -1.96 14.63
C ILE A 173 0.74 -2.33 16.11
N SER A 174 0.36 -3.58 16.46
CA SER A 174 0.26 -4.04 17.85
C SER A 174 1.61 -4.14 18.55
N LYS A 175 2.63 -4.61 17.82
CA LYS A 175 4.01 -4.80 18.33
C LYS A 175 4.70 -3.47 18.68
N GLU A 176 4.12 -2.35 18.27
CA GLU A 176 4.72 -1.02 18.41
C GLU A 176 3.90 -0.07 19.33
N LYS A 177 2.80 -0.56 19.88
CA LYS A 177 2.00 0.14 20.92
C LYS A 177 2.62 -0.05 22.30
#